data_b480f119d9efb8825a733977679a67c7
#
_entry.id   b480f119d9efb8825a733977679a67c7
#
_cell.length_a   1.000
_cell.length_b   1.000
_cell.length_c   1.000
_cell.angle_alpha   90.00
_cell.angle_beta   90.00
_cell.angle_gamma   90.00
#
_symmetry.space_group_name_H-M   'P 1'
#
loop_
_entity.id
_entity.type
_entity.pdbx_description
1 polymer ?
#
loop_
_entity_poly.entity_id
_entity_poly.type
_entity_poly.pdbx_seq_one_letter_code
_entity_poly.pdbx_strand_id
1 'polypeptide(L)'
;MRKYKYMKIGIASPEEIVSWANPELQGKEFKYDPKKKDKVTYVDDNGDSKELVLRGEVKKHETLNYRTQKPEREGLFCEVIFGPTKDNQCACGKTARKIVGEHRICEKCGVELTSSKVRRERMGYIALAAPVVHTWYLRNTPSKIAILLDMKTKEVEEIVYLASYIVIEVNDDIEELYPGQILTEQENAVFKRRYYGRYKATTGAETIKYLLSNLNLKQIMEEIRLELKTATKQKKEKLIKRLEIVEAFLQSTNKPEWMVMDVIPVIPPDLRPMVLLEGGRFATTDLNELYRRIINRNTRLRKLFELGAPDLITKNEKRLLQEAVDALIDNSKRNKKVAQEKNRPLKSLSDILRGKQGRFRQNLLGKRVD
;
A
#
# COMPACT_ATOMS: atom_id res chain seq x y z
N MET A 1 -18.04 -24.17 5.07
CA MET A 1 -18.17 -22.71 5.25
C MET A 1 -17.65 -22.34 6.63
N ARG A 2 -16.60 -21.49 6.72
CA ARG A 2 -16.14 -20.96 8.03
C ARG A 2 -17.21 -20.01 8.56
N LYS A 3 -17.76 -20.28 9.75
CA LYS A 3 -18.73 -19.39 10.42
C LYS A 3 -17.95 -18.28 11.11
N TYR A 4 -18.02 -17.05 10.61
CA TYR A 4 -17.46 -15.88 11.26
C TYR A 4 -18.43 -15.34 12.31
N LYS A 5 -17.94 -15.05 13.52
CA LYS A 5 -18.74 -14.46 14.60
C LYS A 5 -18.82 -12.93 14.51
N TYR A 6 -17.75 -12.31 14.01
CA TYR A 6 -17.65 -10.85 13.84
C TYR A 6 -16.62 -10.51 12.76
N MET A 7 -16.69 -9.30 12.26
CA MET A 7 -15.72 -8.72 11.32
C MET A 7 -15.07 -7.52 11.99
N LYS A 8 -13.74 -7.46 11.99
CA LYS A 8 -12.93 -6.34 12.50
C LYS A 8 -12.38 -5.56 11.33
N ILE A 9 -12.50 -4.21 11.38
CA ILE A 9 -11.88 -3.30 10.41
C ILE A 9 -10.74 -2.58 11.13
N GLY A 10 -9.56 -2.57 10.51
CA GLY A 10 -8.36 -1.92 11.04
C GLY A 10 -7.46 -1.44 9.91
N ILE A 11 -6.33 -0.83 10.26
CA ILE A 11 -5.29 -0.48 9.32
C ILE A 11 -4.30 -1.64 9.29
N ALA A 12 -4.08 -2.23 8.11
CA ALA A 12 -3.15 -3.34 7.97
C ALA A 12 -1.69 -2.84 8.03
N SER A 13 -0.86 -3.51 8.82
CA SER A 13 0.59 -3.29 8.82
C SER A 13 1.24 -3.88 7.57
N PRO A 14 2.46 -3.46 7.20
CA PRO A 14 3.22 -4.11 6.13
C PRO A 14 3.41 -5.61 6.35
N GLU A 15 3.67 -6.01 7.61
CA GLU A 15 3.82 -7.41 8.02
C GLU A 15 2.52 -8.20 7.80
N GLU A 16 1.39 -7.62 8.19
CA GLU A 16 0.09 -8.26 8.00
C GLU A 16 -0.21 -8.51 6.52
N ILE A 17 0.05 -7.52 5.64
CA ILE A 17 -0.14 -7.66 4.19
C ILE A 17 0.77 -8.76 3.62
N VAL A 18 2.04 -8.81 4.04
CA VAL A 18 2.99 -9.84 3.61
C VAL A 18 2.55 -11.23 4.10
N SER A 19 2.00 -11.34 5.31
CA SER A 19 1.51 -12.60 5.85
C SER A 19 0.30 -13.15 5.08
N TRP A 20 -0.57 -12.30 4.53
CA TRP A 20 -1.69 -12.74 3.69
C TRP A 20 -1.22 -13.50 2.43
N ALA A 21 -0.07 -13.13 1.91
CA ALA A 21 0.53 -13.76 0.73
C ALA A 21 1.45 -14.95 1.06
N ASN A 22 1.80 -15.12 2.34
CA ASN A 22 2.67 -16.19 2.84
C ASN A 22 2.01 -16.85 4.06
N PRO A 23 1.18 -17.88 3.85
CA PRO A 23 0.39 -18.50 4.92
C PRO A 23 1.22 -19.01 6.11
N GLU A 24 2.49 -19.38 5.89
CA GLU A 24 3.43 -19.82 6.92
C GLU A 24 3.74 -18.72 7.97
N LEU A 25 3.51 -17.45 7.63
CA LEU A 25 3.73 -16.29 8.51
C LEU A 25 2.46 -15.84 9.25
N GLN A 26 1.29 -16.43 8.95
CA GLN A 26 0.05 -16.03 9.60
C GLN A 26 0.08 -16.35 11.10
N GLY A 27 -0.16 -15.31 11.93
CA GLY A 27 -0.13 -15.43 13.39
C GLY A 27 1.26 -15.44 14.02
N LYS A 28 2.33 -15.30 13.23
CA LYS A 28 3.71 -15.27 13.72
C LYS A 28 4.25 -13.84 13.76
N GLU A 29 5.14 -13.59 14.73
CA GLU A 29 5.84 -12.32 14.84
C GLU A 29 7.07 -12.30 13.93
N PHE A 30 7.13 -11.31 13.04
CA PHE A 30 8.28 -11.04 12.19
C PHE A 30 8.33 -9.56 11.85
N LYS A 31 9.48 -9.09 11.42
CA LYS A 31 9.67 -7.71 10.94
C LYS A 31 9.93 -7.73 9.45
N TYR A 32 9.12 -6.99 8.70
CA TYR A 32 9.29 -6.84 7.27
C TYR A 32 10.14 -5.61 6.95
N ASP A 33 11.21 -5.79 6.18
CA ASP A 33 12.05 -4.72 5.64
C ASP A 33 11.97 -4.72 4.11
N PRO A 34 11.35 -3.72 3.47
CA PRO A 34 11.25 -3.65 2.01
C PRO A 34 12.59 -3.63 1.27
N LYS A 35 13.68 -3.31 1.97
CA LYS A 35 15.04 -3.27 1.41
C LYS A 35 15.73 -4.64 1.44
N LYS A 36 15.37 -5.49 2.42
CA LYS A 36 15.86 -6.88 2.51
C LYS A 36 14.96 -7.77 1.68
N LYS A 37 15.29 -7.87 0.40
CA LYS A 37 14.52 -8.62 -0.60
C LYS A 37 14.48 -10.11 -0.25
N ASP A 38 13.29 -10.70 -0.37
CA ASP A 38 12.99 -12.11 -0.50
C ASP A 38 13.07 -12.99 0.75
N LYS A 39 13.56 -12.53 1.89
CA LYS A 39 13.66 -13.35 3.11
C LYS A 39 13.23 -12.60 4.36
N VAL A 40 12.54 -13.30 5.25
CA VAL A 40 12.22 -12.80 6.59
C VAL A 40 12.62 -13.84 7.64
N THR A 41 13.06 -13.36 8.79
CA THR A 41 13.25 -14.19 9.98
C THR A 41 12.01 -14.08 10.84
N TYR A 42 11.44 -15.21 11.24
CA TYR A 42 10.30 -15.28 12.13
C TYR A 42 10.55 -16.26 13.27
N VAL A 43 9.81 -16.12 14.35
CA VAL A 43 9.86 -17.06 15.48
C VAL A 43 8.74 -18.07 15.30
N ASP A 44 9.06 -19.36 15.34
CA ASP A 44 8.06 -20.43 15.23
C ASP A 44 7.35 -20.68 16.59
N ASP A 45 6.37 -21.58 16.58
CA ASP A 45 5.58 -21.90 17.77
C ASP A 45 6.42 -22.55 18.90
N ASN A 46 7.64 -23.03 18.59
CA ASN A 46 8.60 -23.61 19.55
C ASN A 46 9.57 -22.56 20.10
N GLY A 47 9.53 -21.31 19.63
CA GLY A 47 10.46 -20.25 20.01
C GLY A 47 11.75 -20.20 19.18
N ASP A 48 11.89 -21.04 18.16
CA ASP A 48 13.07 -21.08 17.28
C ASP A 48 12.98 -20.01 16.17
N SER A 49 14.11 -19.34 15.92
CA SER A 49 14.22 -18.40 14.80
C SER A 49 14.42 -19.16 13.47
N LYS A 50 13.48 -19.01 12.55
CA LYS A 50 13.52 -19.61 11.21
C LYS A 50 13.53 -18.54 10.11
N GLU A 51 14.21 -18.85 9.01
CA GLU A 51 14.24 -18.00 7.83
C GLU A 51 13.26 -18.54 6.77
N LEU A 52 12.40 -17.65 6.24
CA LEU A 52 11.46 -17.98 5.17
C LEU A 52 11.75 -17.11 3.95
N VAL A 53 11.77 -17.76 2.77
CA VAL A 53 11.81 -17.08 1.49
C VAL A 53 10.40 -16.67 1.10
N LEU A 54 10.17 -15.36 0.93
CA LEU A 54 8.87 -14.80 0.56
C LEU A 54 8.50 -15.15 -0.88
N ARG A 55 7.28 -15.64 -1.09
CA ARG A 55 6.80 -16.11 -2.41
C ARG A 55 5.69 -15.29 -3.01
N GLY A 56 5.10 -14.39 -2.23
CA GLY A 56 3.87 -13.65 -2.59
C GLY A 56 4.09 -12.35 -3.36
N GLU A 57 5.34 -11.92 -3.65
CA GLU A 57 5.62 -10.65 -4.32
C GLU A 57 5.35 -10.72 -5.82
N VAL A 58 4.50 -9.79 -6.31
CA VAL A 58 4.26 -9.57 -7.74
C VAL A 58 5.25 -8.54 -8.26
N LYS A 59 6.25 -8.98 -9.02
CA LYS A 59 7.36 -8.15 -9.51
C LYS A 59 7.15 -7.62 -10.92
N LYS A 60 6.38 -8.35 -11.75
CA LYS A 60 6.19 -8.06 -13.16
C LYS A 60 4.77 -7.62 -13.48
N HIS A 61 4.65 -6.71 -14.42
CA HIS A 61 3.37 -6.17 -14.87
C HIS A 61 2.65 -7.07 -15.90
N GLU A 62 3.34 -8.08 -16.42
CA GLU A 62 2.80 -9.03 -17.38
C GLU A 62 1.69 -9.86 -16.73
N THR A 63 0.70 -10.21 -17.54
CA THR A 63 -0.46 -11.01 -17.12
C THR A 63 -0.37 -12.43 -17.62
N LEU A 64 -0.63 -12.62 -18.91
CA LEU A 64 -0.57 -13.88 -19.62
C LEU A 64 0.43 -13.78 -20.77
N ASN A 65 1.12 -14.86 -21.05
CA ASN A 65 1.94 -14.96 -22.24
C ASN A 65 1.02 -15.02 -23.47
N TYR A 66 1.22 -14.11 -24.41
CA TYR A 66 0.35 -13.99 -25.59
C TYR A 66 0.33 -15.27 -26.46
N ARG A 67 1.49 -15.94 -26.59
CA ARG A 67 1.61 -17.12 -27.45
C ARG A 67 1.09 -18.39 -26.78
N THR A 68 1.41 -18.59 -25.50
CA THR A 68 1.07 -19.82 -24.76
C THR A 68 -0.21 -19.70 -23.96
N GLN A 69 -0.76 -18.50 -23.78
CA GLN A 69 -1.91 -18.16 -22.95
C GLN A 69 -1.76 -18.58 -21.47
N LYS A 70 -0.53 -18.92 -21.06
CA LYS A 70 -0.23 -19.29 -19.67
C LYS A 70 0.14 -18.06 -18.84
N PRO A 71 -0.14 -18.08 -17.52
CA PRO A 71 0.27 -17.03 -16.61
C PRO A 71 1.78 -16.81 -16.63
N GLU A 72 2.21 -15.54 -16.74
CA GLU A 72 3.63 -15.20 -16.65
C GLU A 72 4.13 -15.33 -15.22
N ARG A 73 5.39 -15.79 -15.08
CA ARG A 73 6.03 -15.96 -13.78
C ARG A 73 6.28 -14.60 -13.13
N GLU A 74 6.01 -14.49 -11.82
CA GLU A 74 6.09 -13.25 -11.02
C GLU A 74 5.12 -12.14 -11.47
N GLY A 75 4.21 -12.44 -12.40
CA GLY A 75 3.19 -11.53 -12.91
C GLY A 75 1.89 -11.58 -12.10
N LEU A 76 0.92 -10.77 -12.53
CA LEU A 76 -0.38 -10.60 -11.87
C LEU A 76 -1.25 -11.88 -11.81
N PHE A 77 -0.96 -12.91 -12.61
CA PHE A 77 -1.69 -14.18 -12.63
C PHE A 77 -0.79 -15.39 -12.31
N CYS A 78 0.43 -15.15 -11.82
CA CYS A 78 1.44 -16.17 -11.56
C CYS A 78 0.91 -17.35 -10.74
N GLU A 79 1.14 -18.58 -11.24
CA GLU A 79 0.69 -19.80 -10.56
C GLU A 79 1.51 -20.12 -9.30
N VAL A 80 2.76 -19.64 -9.21
CA VAL A 80 3.59 -19.82 -8.00
C VAL A 80 3.03 -18.98 -6.84
N ILE A 81 2.54 -17.77 -7.13
CA ILE A 81 2.00 -16.85 -6.13
C ILE A 81 0.57 -17.24 -5.76
N PHE A 82 -0.31 -17.38 -6.76
CA PHE A 82 -1.75 -17.49 -6.57
C PHE A 82 -2.29 -18.92 -6.64
N GLY A 83 -1.46 -19.88 -7.00
CA GLY A 83 -1.87 -21.28 -7.17
C GLY A 83 -2.12 -21.67 -8.63
N PRO A 84 -2.32 -22.99 -8.88
CA PRO A 84 -2.44 -23.56 -10.22
C PRO A 84 -3.74 -23.14 -10.90
N THR A 85 -3.75 -23.06 -12.23
CA THR A 85 -4.94 -22.77 -13.04
C THR A 85 -5.84 -23.98 -13.22
N LYS A 86 -5.30 -25.20 -13.09
CA LYS A 86 -6.04 -26.46 -13.15
C LYS A 86 -5.79 -27.27 -11.90
N ASP A 87 -6.83 -27.95 -11.43
CA ASP A 87 -6.74 -28.76 -10.21
C ASP A 87 -5.61 -29.79 -10.29
N ASN A 88 -4.73 -29.78 -9.27
CA ASN A 88 -3.64 -30.73 -9.11
C ASN A 88 -2.68 -30.84 -10.33
N GLN A 89 -2.54 -29.77 -11.11
CA GLN A 89 -1.65 -29.71 -12.27
C GLN A 89 -0.80 -28.44 -12.21
N CYS A 90 0.52 -28.56 -12.40
CA CYS A 90 1.42 -27.41 -12.44
C CYS A 90 1.57 -26.81 -13.85
N ALA A 91 2.15 -25.62 -13.95
CA ALA A 91 2.41 -24.91 -15.21
C ALA A 91 3.20 -25.74 -16.25
N CYS A 92 4.08 -26.66 -15.80
CA CYS A 92 4.84 -27.54 -16.68
C CYS A 92 4.10 -28.84 -17.10
N GLY A 93 2.82 -29.00 -16.71
CA GLY A 93 1.95 -30.10 -17.07
C GLY A 93 2.11 -31.37 -16.22
N LYS A 94 2.92 -31.35 -15.15
CA LYS A 94 2.99 -32.48 -14.20
C LYS A 94 1.76 -32.52 -13.33
N THR A 95 1.23 -33.70 -13.08
CA THR A 95 0.07 -33.95 -12.20
C THR A 95 0.50 -34.44 -10.84
N ALA A 96 -0.35 -34.27 -9.81
CA ALA A 96 -0.09 -34.67 -8.42
C ALA A 96 0.27 -36.15 -8.24
N ARG A 97 -0.21 -37.03 -9.13
CA ARG A 97 0.09 -38.48 -9.09
C ARG A 97 1.56 -38.80 -9.27
N LYS A 98 2.40 -37.88 -9.81
CA LYS A 98 3.81 -38.06 -10.09
C LYS A 98 4.74 -37.38 -9.09
N ILE A 99 4.20 -36.76 -8.04
CA ILE A 99 4.98 -36.02 -7.04
C ILE A 99 4.67 -36.61 -5.66
N VAL A 100 5.72 -37.13 -5.04
CA VAL A 100 5.68 -37.73 -3.69
C VAL A 100 6.23 -36.72 -2.70
N GLY A 101 5.49 -36.41 -1.63
CA GLY A 101 5.92 -35.51 -0.55
C GLY A 101 4.75 -34.77 0.12
N GLU A 102 4.95 -34.34 1.36
CA GLU A 102 3.95 -33.59 2.15
C GLU A 102 3.62 -32.23 1.54
N HIS A 103 4.63 -31.55 0.99
CA HIS A 103 4.45 -30.31 0.22
C HIS A 103 4.51 -30.64 -1.26
N ARG A 104 3.35 -30.76 -1.90
CA ARG A 104 3.19 -31.05 -3.32
C ARG A 104 3.66 -29.88 -4.22
N ILE A 105 4.87 -29.42 -4.06
CA ILE A 105 5.48 -28.35 -4.87
C ILE A 105 6.25 -28.99 -6.02
N CYS A 106 6.02 -28.53 -7.24
CA CYS A 106 6.77 -28.98 -8.40
C CYS A 106 8.20 -28.42 -8.38
N GLU A 107 9.20 -29.28 -8.29
CA GLU A 107 10.64 -28.91 -8.27
C GLU A 107 11.06 -28.08 -9.49
N LYS A 108 10.43 -28.31 -10.67
CA LYS A 108 10.80 -27.63 -11.92
C LYS A 108 10.23 -26.21 -12.01
N CYS A 109 8.96 -25.99 -11.64
CA CYS A 109 8.28 -24.70 -11.83
C CYS A 109 7.92 -24.00 -10.50
N GLY A 110 8.05 -24.66 -9.35
CA GLY A 110 7.76 -24.11 -8.03
C GLY A 110 6.26 -23.97 -7.72
N VAL A 111 5.38 -24.43 -8.61
CA VAL A 111 3.92 -24.36 -8.41
C VAL A 111 3.47 -25.43 -7.44
N GLU A 112 2.67 -25.05 -6.47
CA GLU A 112 2.02 -25.98 -5.55
C GLU A 112 0.87 -26.72 -6.24
N LEU A 113 0.83 -28.03 -6.10
CA LEU A 113 -0.22 -28.89 -6.67
C LEU A 113 -1.38 -29.03 -5.71
N THR A 114 -2.31 -28.12 -5.84
CA THR A 114 -3.54 -28.04 -5.03
C THR A 114 -4.75 -27.73 -5.94
N SER A 115 -5.92 -27.55 -5.33
CA SER A 115 -7.11 -27.15 -6.07
C SER A 115 -6.98 -25.73 -6.63
N SER A 116 -7.45 -25.50 -7.84
CA SER A 116 -7.49 -24.18 -8.49
C SER A 116 -8.33 -23.16 -7.70
N LYS A 117 -9.23 -23.60 -6.82
CA LYS A 117 -10.05 -22.75 -5.93
C LYS A 117 -9.23 -21.81 -5.05
N VAL A 118 -7.96 -22.16 -4.76
CA VAL A 118 -7.05 -21.28 -3.99
C VAL A 118 -6.77 -19.96 -4.70
N ARG A 119 -6.95 -19.88 -6.03
CA ARG A 119 -6.82 -18.64 -6.81
C ARG A 119 -7.88 -17.59 -6.49
N ARG A 120 -8.95 -17.98 -5.79
CA ARG A 120 -9.98 -17.09 -5.26
C ARG A 120 -9.62 -16.53 -3.87
N GLU A 121 -8.71 -17.19 -3.16
CA GLU A 121 -8.41 -16.89 -1.76
C GLU A 121 -7.01 -16.30 -1.56
N ARG A 122 -6.02 -16.73 -2.36
CA ARG A 122 -4.62 -16.32 -2.17
C ARG A 122 -4.40 -14.88 -2.60
N MET A 123 -3.87 -14.11 -1.65
CA MET A 123 -3.40 -12.73 -1.87
C MET A 123 -1.96 -12.74 -2.38
N GLY A 124 -1.61 -11.69 -3.12
CA GLY A 124 -0.23 -11.32 -3.39
C GLY A 124 0.06 -9.93 -2.82
N TYR A 125 1.28 -9.45 -3.01
CA TYR A 125 1.64 -8.07 -2.65
C TYR A 125 2.64 -7.47 -3.63
N ILE A 126 2.72 -6.14 -3.65
CA ILE A 126 3.72 -5.36 -4.36
C ILE A 126 4.53 -4.60 -3.32
N ALA A 127 5.82 -4.91 -3.19
CA ALA A 127 6.73 -4.11 -2.37
C ALA A 127 7.06 -2.81 -3.11
N LEU A 128 6.81 -1.67 -2.49
CA LEU A 128 7.04 -0.37 -3.11
C LEU A 128 8.50 0.06 -3.00
N ALA A 129 9.02 0.71 -4.03
CA ALA A 129 10.36 1.30 -4.02
C ALA A 129 10.46 2.54 -3.14
N ALA A 130 9.34 3.25 -2.97
CA ALA A 130 9.17 4.36 -2.05
C ALA A 130 7.79 4.26 -1.39
N PRO A 131 7.63 4.63 -0.11
CA PRO A 131 6.33 4.60 0.55
C PRO A 131 5.35 5.56 -0.12
N VAL A 132 4.05 5.28 0.01
CA VAL A 132 2.96 6.09 -0.51
C VAL A 132 1.90 6.32 0.57
N VAL A 133 1.30 7.49 0.60
CA VAL A 133 0.25 7.84 1.54
C VAL A 133 -1.09 7.27 1.07
N HIS A 134 -1.83 6.65 1.96
CA HIS A 134 -3.16 6.13 1.66
C HIS A 134 -4.16 7.28 1.46
N THR A 135 -4.76 7.36 0.27
CA THR A 135 -5.62 8.49 -0.14
C THR A 135 -6.86 8.69 0.75
N TRP A 136 -7.40 7.65 1.40
CA TRP A 136 -8.53 7.79 2.30
C TRP A 136 -8.20 8.63 3.53
N TYR A 137 -6.98 8.55 4.05
CA TYR A 137 -6.56 9.30 5.23
C TYR A 137 -6.06 10.71 4.88
N LEU A 138 -5.68 10.92 3.61
CA LEU A 138 -5.21 12.20 3.09
C LEU A 138 -6.37 13.06 2.56
N ARG A 139 -7.14 12.54 1.59
CA ARG A 139 -8.11 13.32 0.79
C ARG A 139 -9.55 13.24 1.25
N ASN A 140 -9.89 12.40 2.21
CA ASN A 140 -11.21 12.45 2.80
C ASN A 140 -11.34 13.69 3.71
N THR A 141 -12.49 14.32 3.66
CA THR A 141 -12.78 15.49 4.49
C THR A 141 -13.52 15.05 5.76
N PRO A 142 -12.97 15.29 6.94
CA PRO A 142 -11.65 15.88 7.22
C PRO A 142 -10.49 14.90 7.06
N SER A 143 -9.31 15.40 6.65
CA SER A 143 -8.08 14.61 6.52
C SER A 143 -7.59 14.14 7.89
N LYS A 144 -7.49 12.82 8.09
CA LYS A 144 -7.05 12.25 9.36
C LYS A 144 -5.56 12.53 9.63
N ILE A 145 -4.74 12.45 8.59
CA ILE A 145 -3.29 12.76 8.69
C ILE A 145 -3.08 14.24 9.04
N ALA A 146 -3.78 15.15 8.36
CA ALA A 146 -3.66 16.58 8.62
C ALA A 146 -4.08 16.96 10.04
N ILE A 147 -5.19 16.39 10.55
CA ILE A 147 -5.65 16.61 11.91
C ILE A 147 -4.64 16.08 12.94
N LEU A 148 -4.11 14.88 12.71
CA LEU A 148 -3.17 14.25 13.63
C LEU A 148 -1.85 15.04 13.74
N LEU A 149 -1.33 15.52 12.59
CA LEU A 149 -0.11 16.33 12.50
C LEU A 149 -0.34 17.80 12.85
N ASP A 150 -1.60 18.24 13.10
CA ASP A 150 -1.99 19.62 13.31
C ASP A 150 -1.59 20.58 12.17
N MET A 151 -1.74 20.11 10.94
CA MET A 151 -1.40 20.82 9.72
C MET A 151 -2.65 21.07 8.87
N LYS A 152 -2.58 22.04 7.94
CA LYS A 152 -3.64 22.20 6.94
C LYS A 152 -3.57 21.07 5.90
N THR A 153 -4.73 20.58 5.47
CA THR A 153 -4.82 19.50 4.46
C THR A 153 -4.04 19.83 3.19
N LYS A 154 -4.09 21.10 2.73
CA LYS A 154 -3.36 21.56 1.55
C LYS A 154 -1.85 21.44 1.72
N GLU A 155 -1.32 21.80 2.89
CA GLU A 155 0.10 21.72 3.22
C GLU A 155 0.58 20.26 3.20
N VAL A 156 -0.20 19.35 3.80
CA VAL A 156 0.11 17.91 3.77
C VAL A 156 0.06 17.36 2.34
N GLU A 157 -0.93 17.76 1.53
CA GLU A 157 -0.99 17.37 0.12
C GLU A 157 0.22 17.86 -0.67
N GLU A 158 0.63 19.11 -0.52
CA GLU A 158 1.81 19.67 -1.19
C GLU A 158 3.09 18.90 -0.84
N ILE A 159 3.26 18.51 0.43
CA ILE A 159 4.39 17.66 0.86
C ILE A 159 4.30 16.28 0.20
N VAL A 160 3.15 15.62 0.28
CA VAL A 160 2.96 14.24 -0.26
C VAL A 160 3.22 14.19 -1.76
N TYR A 161 2.75 15.20 -2.52
CA TYR A 161 2.97 15.27 -3.96
C TYR A 161 4.27 15.98 -4.37
N LEU A 162 5.20 16.15 -3.43
CA LEU A 162 6.56 16.67 -3.62
C LEU A 162 6.61 18.10 -4.20
N ALA A 163 5.61 18.93 -3.91
CA ALA A 163 5.54 20.33 -4.31
C ALA A 163 6.17 21.27 -3.27
N SER A 164 6.11 20.90 -1.99
CA SER A 164 6.65 21.69 -0.87
C SER A 164 7.52 20.81 0.04
N TYR A 165 8.38 21.43 0.81
CA TYR A 165 9.23 20.81 1.81
C TYR A 165 8.78 21.16 3.21
N ILE A 166 9.04 20.29 4.17
CA ILE A 166 8.90 20.60 5.59
C ILE A 166 10.26 20.50 6.28
N VAL A 167 10.55 21.47 7.11
CA VAL A 167 11.77 21.52 7.92
C VAL A 167 11.62 20.54 9.08
N ILE A 168 12.55 19.60 9.20
CA ILE A 168 12.54 18.58 10.26
C ILE A 168 13.46 18.99 11.40
N GLU A 169 14.67 19.43 11.06
CA GLU A 169 15.73 19.75 12.01
C GLU A 169 16.39 21.06 11.60
N VAL A 170 16.72 21.91 12.56
CA VAL A 170 17.41 23.18 12.37
C VAL A 170 18.45 23.36 13.49
N ASN A 171 19.62 23.87 13.17
CA ASN A 171 20.60 24.25 14.17
C ASN A 171 20.15 25.54 14.89
N ASP A 172 20.43 25.65 16.17
CA ASP A 172 19.98 26.76 17.04
C ASP A 172 20.46 28.17 16.62
N ASP A 173 21.46 28.22 15.76
CA ASP A 173 22.04 29.45 15.23
C ASP A 173 21.32 30.04 14.01
N ILE A 174 20.23 29.41 13.55
CA ILE A 174 19.41 29.88 12.43
C ILE A 174 18.07 30.39 12.94
N GLU A 175 17.90 31.69 13.02
CA GLU A 175 16.65 32.34 13.50
C GLU A 175 15.52 32.32 12.45
N GLU A 176 15.88 32.23 11.13
CA GLU A 176 14.92 32.33 10.02
C GLU A 176 14.14 31.02 9.76
N LEU A 177 14.58 29.90 10.31
CA LEU A 177 13.98 28.58 10.12
C LEU A 177 13.59 27.96 11.46
N TYR A 178 12.48 27.21 11.46
CA TYR A 178 12.03 26.45 12.61
C TYR A 178 11.46 25.09 12.18
N PRO A 179 11.53 24.06 13.04
CA PRO A 179 10.94 22.76 12.78
C PRO A 179 9.43 22.86 12.53
N GLY A 180 8.97 22.18 11.47
CA GLY A 180 7.56 22.25 11.03
C GLY A 180 7.26 23.35 10.01
N GLN A 181 8.20 24.24 9.70
CA GLN A 181 8.03 25.27 8.68
C GLN A 181 7.94 24.62 7.28
N ILE A 182 7.01 25.13 6.46
CA ILE A 182 6.82 24.67 5.09
C ILE A 182 7.54 25.63 4.15
N LEU A 183 8.35 25.09 3.28
CA LEU A 183 9.12 25.81 2.29
C LEU A 183 8.71 25.39 0.88
N THR A 184 8.61 26.36 0.00
CA THR A 184 8.53 26.10 -1.44
C THR A 184 9.87 25.57 -1.97
N GLU A 185 9.88 25.00 -3.17
CA GLU A 185 11.12 24.52 -3.79
C GLU A 185 12.16 25.66 -3.97
N GLN A 186 11.69 26.86 -4.29
CA GLN A 186 12.55 28.04 -4.46
C GLN A 186 13.17 28.47 -3.12
N GLU A 187 12.37 28.62 -2.07
CA GLU A 187 12.84 28.96 -0.73
C GLU A 187 13.82 27.93 -0.20
N ASN A 188 13.49 26.63 -0.33
CA ASN A 188 14.40 25.57 0.07
C ASN A 188 15.74 25.62 -0.69
N ALA A 189 15.73 25.95 -2.00
CA ALA A 189 16.94 26.10 -2.77
C ALA A 189 17.80 27.28 -2.30
N VAL A 190 17.18 28.41 -1.92
CA VAL A 190 17.86 29.58 -1.35
C VAL A 190 18.48 29.24 0.02
N PHE A 191 17.68 28.67 0.93
CA PHE A 191 18.16 28.31 2.26
C PHE A 191 19.24 27.23 2.20
N LYS A 192 19.14 26.25 1.29
CA LYS A 192 20.16 25.21 1.11
C LYS A 192 21.51 25.76 0.67
N ARG A 193 21.53 26.84 -0.11
CA ARG A 193 22.77 27.55 -0.46
C ARG A 193 23.31 28.36 0.70
N ARG A 194 22.43 29.04 1.48
CA ARG A 194 22.81 29.91 2.58
C ARG A 194 23.27 29.14 3.83
N TYR A 195 22.56 28.04 4.16
CA TYR A 195 22.74 27.28 5.38
C TYR A 195 23.10 25.81 5.10
N TYR A 196 24.04 25.59 4.19
CA TYR A 196 24.43 24.26 3.74
C TYR A 196 24.75 23.30 4.91
N GLY A 197 24.01 22.18 5.00
CA GLY A 197 24.20 21.16 6.05
C GLY A 197 23.74 21.54 7.45
N ARG A 198 23.21 22.75 7.70
CA ARG A 198 22.82 23.26 9.03
C ARG A 198 21.31 23.13 9.32
N TYR A 199 20.55 22.69 8.37
CA TYR A 199 19.14 22.34 8.51
C TYR A 199 18.79 21.15 7.61
N LYS A 200 17.70 20.48 7.93
CA LYS A 200 17.18 19.34 7.18
C LYS A 200 15.72 19.58 6.82
N ALA A 201 15.46 19.77 5.53
CA ALA A 201 14.11 19.83 4.99
C ALA A 201 13.87 18.65 4.05
N THR A 202 12.72 18.01 4.20
CA THR A 202 12.35 16.80 3.46
C THR A 202 10.97 16.93 2.83
N THR A 203 10.64 16.06 1.88
CA THR A 203 9.38 16.07 1.15
C THR A 203 8.93 14.65 0.81
N GLY A 204 7.66 14.46 0.46
CA GLY A 204 7.10 13.19 0.03
C GLY A 204 6.51 12.36 1.16
N ALA A 205 6.00 11.17 0.80
CA ALA A 205 5.36 10.26 1.73
C ALA A 205 6.31 9.74 2.83
N GLU A 206 7.60 9.63 2.54
CA GLU A 206 8.64 9.26 3.51
C GLU A 206 8.66 10.23 4.69
N THR A 207 8.53 11.53 4.41
CA THR A 207 8.48 12.58 5.41
C THR A 207 7.23 12.46 6.29
N ILE A 208 6.08 12.26 5.69
CA ILE A 208 4.83 12.06 6.44
C ILE A 208 4.93 10.82 7.32
N LYS A 209 5.50 9.73 6.81
CA LYS A 209 5.75 8.52 7.61
C LYS A 209 6.63 8.80 8.81
N TYR A 210 7.74 9.52 8.60
CA TYR A 210 8.66 9.91 9.68
C TYR A 210 7.96 10.76 10.73
N LEU A 211 7.17 11.78 10.33
CA LEU A 211 6.43 12.61 11.26
C LEU A 211 5.42 11.79 12.07
N LEU A 212 4.67 10.88 11.42
CA LEU A 212 3.68 10.03 12.08
C LEU A 212 4.32 9.02 13.05
N SER A 213 5.50 8.48 12.72
CA SER A 213 6.20 7.51 13.58
C SER A 213 6.79 8.15 14.84
N ASN A 214 7.11 9.45 14.80
CA ASN A 214 7.68 10.19 15.91
C ASN A 214 6.63 10.86 16.82
N LEU A 215 5.34 10.67 16.57
CA LEU A 215 4.28 11.24 17.41
C LEU A 215 4.20 10.53 18.77
N ASN A 216 4.32 11.29 19.84
CA ASN A 216 3.99 10.81 21.18
C ASN A 216 2.50 11.04 21.48
N LEU A 217 1.67 10.07 21.14
CA LEU A 217 0.20 10.18 21.25
C LEU A 217 -0.27 10.43 22.68
N LYS A 218 0.42 9.90 23.70
CA LYS A 218 0.07 10.13 25.12
C LYS A 218 0.29 11.58 25.51
N GLN A 219 1.43 12.14 25.17
CA GLN A 219 1.77 13.53 25.42
C GLN A 219 0.78 14.47 24.69
N ILE A 220 0.53 14.22 23.41
CA ILE A 220 -0.44 15.00 22.61
C ILE A 220 -1.83 14.97 23.26
N MET A 221 -2.28 13.82 23.76
CA MET A 221 -3.57 13.71 24.46
C MET A 221 -3.62 14.61 25.71
N GLU A 222 -2.55 14.61 26.52
CA GLU A 222 -2.48 15.45 27.73
C GLU A 222 -2.45 16.93 27.37
N GLU A 223 -1.66 17.34 26.40
CA GLU A 223 -1.59 18.72 25.90
C GLU A 223 -2.96 19.21 25.41
N ILE A 224 -3.66 18.41 24.59
CA ILE A 224 -4.99 18.75 24.10
C ILE A 224 -6.00 18.90 25.27
N ARG A 225 -5.94 18.03 26.27
CA ARG A 225 -6.83 18.10 27.45
C ARG A 225 -6.58 19.35 28.28
N LEU A 226 -5.35 19.80 28.38
CA LEU A 226 -5.02 21.08 29.04
C LEU A 226 -5.51 22.26 28.23
N GLU A 227 -5.29 22.30 26.93
CA GLU A 227 -5.73 23.37 26.05
C GLU A 227 -7.26 23.51 25.99
N LEU A 228 -8.00 22.39 26.07
CA LEU A 228 -9.47 22.40 26.05
C LEU A 228 -10.08 23.21 27.19
N LYS A 229 -9.39 23.40 28.33
CA LYS A 229 -9.87 24.16 29.48
C LYS A 229 -9.94 25.64 29.15
N THR A 230 -9.04 26.18 28.32
CA THR A 230 -8.90 27.62 28.03
C THR A 230 -9.30 28.00 26.60
N ALA A 231 -9.56 27.03 25.73
CA ALA A 231 -9.77 27.25 24.31
C ALA A 231 -11.12 27.94 23.99
N THR A 232 -11.13 28.76 22.93
CA THR A 232 -12.35 29.36 22.34
C THR A 232 -13.21 28.28 21.68
N LYS A 233 -14.50 28.55 21.43
CA LYS A 233 -15.47 27.60 20.87
C LYS A 233 -14.96 26.93 19.57
N GLN A 234 -14.44 27.71 18.61
CA GLN A 234 -13.92 27.17 17.34
C GLN A 234 -12.66 26.31 17.54
N LYS A 235 -11.76 26.74 18.45
CA LYS A 235 -10.57 25.96 18.77
C LYS A 235 -10.95 24.65 19.49
N LYS A 236 -11.95 24.67 20.37
CA LYS A 236 -12.47 23.46 21.04
C LYS A 236 -12.95 22.42 20.06
N GLU A 237 -13.71 22.78 19.03
CA GLU A 237 -14.20 21.83 18.02
C GLU A 237 -13.06 21.14 17.24
N LYS A 238 -11.98 21.87 16.93
CA LYS A 238 -10.79 21.29 16.31
C LYS A 238 -10.04 20.36 17.25
N LEU A 239 -9.85 20.77 18.50
CA LEU A 239 -9.16 19.98 19.51
C LEU A 239 -9.92 18.69 19.84
N ILE A 240 -11.24 18.72 19.92
CA ILE A 240 -12.08 17.54 20.15
C ILE A 240 -11.89 16.54 19.00
N LYS A 241 -11.97 16.99 17.74
CA LYS A 241 -11.74 16.11 16.58
C LYS A 241 -10.35 15.49 16.57
N ARG A 242 -9.33 16.24 17.02
CA ARG A 242 -7.97 15.72 17.14
C ARG A 242 -7.86 14.70 18.27
N LEU A 243 -8.47 15.00 19.42
CA LEU A 243 -8.49 14.11 20.57
C LEU A 243 -9.16 12.77 20.23
N GLU A 244 -10.31 12.78 19.56
CA GLU A 244 -11.01 11.56 19.12
C GLU A 244 -10.10 10.64 18.29
N ILE A 245 -9.30 11.20 17.38
CA ILE A 245 -8.39 10.42 16.55
C ILE A 245 -7.22 9.86 17.39
N VAL A 246 -6.66 10.68 18.27
CA VAL A 246 -5.55 10.26 19.15
C VAL A 246 -6.01 9.16 20.11
N GLU A 247 -7.16 9.30 20.73
CA GLU A 247 -7.73 8.27 21.61
C GLU A 247 -8.05 6.97 20.85
N ALA A 248 -8.59 7.07 19.62
CA ALA A 248 -8.83 5.89 18.79
C ALA A 248 -7.55 5.11 18.46
N PHE A 249 -6.42 5.79 18.22
CA PHE A 249 -5.14 5.13 18.04
C PHE A 249 -4.62 4.52 19.35
N LEU A 250 -4.73 5.22 20.49
CA LEU A 250 -4.30 4.70 21.78
C LEU A 250 -5.10 3.47 22.27
N GLN A 251 -6.40 3.41 21.93
CA GLN A 251 -7.28 2.30 22.29
C GLN A 251 -7.16 1.10 21.33
N SER A 252 -6.53 1.29 20.19
CA SER A 252 -6.36 0.25 19.18
C SER A 252 -4.92 -0.22 19.09
N THR A 253 -4.70 -1.33 18.37
CA THR A 253 -3.37 -1.82 18.00
C THR A 253 -2.80 -1.12 16.75
N ASN A 254 -3.57 -0.19 16.15
CA ASN A 254 -3.15 0.51 14.94
C ASN A 254 -2.07 1.55 15.26
N LYS A 255 -1.08 1.66 14.36
CA LYS A 255 -0.07 2.70 14.43
C LYS A 255 -0.34 3.79 13.40
N PRO A 256 -0.12 5.09 13.73
CA PRO A 256 -0.33 6.18 12.77
C PRO A 256 0.49 6.05 11.49
N GLU A 257 1.71 5.53 11.58
CA GLU A 257 2.61 5.31 10.44
C GLU A 257 2.06 4.35 9.39
N TRP A 258 1.12 3.44 9.76
CA TRP A 258 0.48 2.52 8.81
C TRP A 258 -0.48 3.19 7.83
N MET A 259 -0.82 4.48 8.06
CA MET A 259 -1.52 5.29 7.05
C MET A 259 -0.64 5.60 5.83
N VAL A 260 0.66 5.31 5.92
CA VAL A 260 1.62 5.38 4.82
C VAL A 260 2.08 3.95 4.51
N MET A 261 1.86 3.52 3.28
CA MET A 261 2.02 2.14 2.85
C MET A 261 3.39 1.91 2.22
N ASP A 262 4.10 0.86 2.65
CA ASP A 262 5.31 0.34 1.99
C ASP A 262 4.98 -0.81 1.04
N VAL A 263 3.81 -1.43 1.23
CA VAL A 263 3.37 -2.64 0.53
C VAL A 263 1.92 -2.46 0.10
N ILE A 264 1.61 -2.83 -1.13
CA ILE A 264 0.25 -2.83 -1.68
C ILE A 264 -0.25 -4.27 -1.78
N PRO A 265 -1.41 -4.62 -1.20
CA PRO A 265 -1.99 -5.94 -1.38
C PRO A 265 -2.53 -6.12 -2.80
N VAL A 266 -2.31 -7.30 -3.37
CA VAL A 266 -2.85 -7.70 -4.67
C VAL A 266 -3.93 -8.74 -4.44
N ILE A 267 -5.16 -8.41 -4.80
CA ILE A 267 -6.30 -9.31 -4.62
C ILE A 267 -6.20 -10.55 -5.51
N PRO A 268 -6.83 -11.68 -5.12
CA PRO A 268 -6.80 -12.92 -5.87
C PRO A 268 -7.18 -12.78 -7.33
N PRO A 269 -6.58 -13.55 -8.25
CA PRO A 269 -6.85 -13.46 -9.70
C PRO A 269 -8.31 -13.67 -10.08
N ASP A 270 -9.01 -14.59 -9.40
CA ASP A 270 -10.42 -14.91 -9.71
C ASP A 270 -11.38 -13.77 -9.34
N LEU A 271 -10.95 -12.82 -8.47
CA LEU A 271 -11.72 -11.61 -8.18
C LEU A 271 -11.47 -10.48 -9.20
N ARG A 272 -10.47 -10.65 -10.08
CA ARG A 272 -10.12 -9.74 -11.18
C ARG A 272 -9.81 -10.50 -12.46
N PRO A 273 -10.75 -11.30 -12.97
CA PRO A 273 -10.51 -12.25 -14.06
C PRO A 273 -10.09 -11.56 -15.35
N MET A 274 -9.38 -12.32 -16.18
CA MET A 274 -9.03 -11.99 -17.54
C MET A 274 -9.53 -13.13 -18.44
N VAL A 275 -10.42 -12.82 -19.39
CA VAL A 275 -11.12 -13.80 -20.20
C VAL A 275 -10.75 -13.60 -21.65
N LEU A 276 -10.43 -14.69 -22.35
CA LEU A 276 -10.21 -14.70 -23.79
C LEU A 276 -11.56 -14.63 -24.51
N LEU A 277 -11.73 -13.63 -25.38
CA LEU A 277 -12.87 -13.48 -26.26
C LEU A 277 -12.60 -14.13 -27.63
N GLU A 278 -13.67 -14.37 -28.37
CA GLU A 278 -13.57 -14.75 -29.77
C GLU A 278 -12.75 -13.72 -30.58
N GLY A 279 -11.87 -14.22 -31.46
CA GLY A 279 -10.93 -13.37 -32.19
C GLY A 279 -9.60 -13.04 -31.45
N GLY A 280 -9.26 -13.76 -30.37
CA GLY A 280 -7.96 -13.66 -29.71
C GLY A 280 -7.76 -12.43 -28.84
N ARG A 281 -8.82 -11.65 -28.60
CA ARG A 281 -8.79 -10.47 -27.71
C ARG A 281 -9.09 -10.87 -26.27
N PHE A 282 -8.47 -10.18 -25.30
CA PHE A 282 -8.72 -10.40 -23.88
C PHE A 282 -9.65 -9.31 -23.33
N ALA A 283 -10.70 -9.72 -22.62
CA ALA A 283 -11.43 -8.84 -21.71
C ALA A 283 -10.82 -8.96 -20.31
N THR A 284 -10.59 -7.84 -19.68
CA THR A 284 -10.00 -7.78 -18.34
C THR A 284 -10.73 -6.79 -17.45
N THR A 285 -10.65 -6.97 -16.14
CA THR A 285 -11.15 -6.00 -15.18
C THR A 285 -10.25 -4.77 -15.10
N ASP A 286 -10.83 -3.63 -14.80
CA ASP A 286 -10.13 -2.35 -14.67
C ASP A 286 -8.99 -2.40 -13.63
N LEU A 287 -9.14 -3.23 -12.58
CA LEU A 287 -8.12 -3.41 -11.55
C LEU A 287 -6.78 -3.93 -12.10
N ASN A 288 -6.80 -4.81 -13.09
CA ASN A 288 -5.56 -5.33 -13.67
C ASN A 288 -4.75 -4.23 -14.35
N GLU A 289 -5.41 -3.28 -15.01
CA GLU A 289 -4.74 -2.12 -15.62
C GLU A 289 -4.19 -1.16 -14.55
N LEU A 290 -4.92 -0.96 -13.45
CA LEU A 290 -4.45 -0.13 -12.32
C LEU A 290 -3.23 -0.77 -11.64
N TYR A 291 -3.23 -2.09 -11.39
CA TYR A 291 -2.05 -2.81 -10.87
C TYR A 291 -0.87 -2.75 -11.83
N ARG A 292 -1.09 -2.93 -13.13
CA ARG A 292 -0.03 -2.82 -14.15
C ARG A 292 0.65 -1.45 -14.10
N ARG A 293 -0.11 -0.38 -13.97
CA ARG A 293 0.43 0.99 -13.86
C ARG A 293 1.31 1.15 -12.63
N ILE A 294 0.87 0.64 -11.48
CA ILE A 294 1.66 0.67 -10.24
C ILE A 294 2.97 -0.08 -10.43
N ILE A 295 2.93 -1.33 -10.92
CA ILE A 295 4.13 -2.15 -11.10
C ILE A 295 5.11 -1.50 -12.08
N ASN A 296 4.63 -0.94 -13.20
CA ASN A 296 5.47 -0.24 -14.17
C ASN A 296 6.18 0.98 -13.54
N ARG A 297 5.45 1.82 -12.79
CA ARG A 297 6.04 2.96 -12.09
C ARG A 297 7.02 2.52 -11.01
N ASN A 298 6.66 1.50 -10.24
CA ASN A 298 7.50 0.94 -9.19
C ASN A 298 8.82 0.36 -9.74
N THR A 299 8.75 -0.42 -10.81
CA THR A 299 9.94 -0.99 -11.48
C THR A 299 10.82 0.10 -12.07
N ARG A 300 10.21 1.12 -12.68
CA ARG A 300 10.95 2.27 -13.21
C ARG A 300 11.65 3.04 -12.09
N LEU A 301 10.97 3.29 -10.98
CA LEU A 301 11.57 3.97 -9.82
C LEU A 301 12.73 3.18 -9.21
N ARG A 302 12.58 1.84 -9.07
CA ARG A 302 13.68 0.96 -8.62
C ARG A 302 14.92 1.09 -9.52
N LYS A 303 14.73 1.04 -10.84
CA LYS A 303 15.83 1.24 -11.81
C LYS A 303 16.48 2.60 -11.69
N LEU A 304 15.69 3.67 -11.48
CA LEU A 304 16.24 5.01 -11.28
C LEU A 304 17.11 5.11 -10.03
N PHE A 305 16.72 4.45 -8.93
CA PHE A 305 17.55 4.37 -7.73
C PHE A 305 18.83 3.57 -7.95
N GLU A 306 18.75 2.43 -8.64
CA GLU A 306 19.91 1.59 -8.98
C GLU A 306 20.92 2.33 -9.87
N LEU A 307 20.44 3.19 -10.76
CA LEU A 307 21.28 4.01 -11.66
C LEU A 307 21.79 5.32 -11.03
N GLY A 308 21.40 5.63 -9.79
CA GLY A 308 21.76 6.90 -9.14
C GLY A 308 21.21 8.13 -9.88
N ALA A 309 20.00 8.04 -10.44
CA ALA A 309 19.39 9.12 -11.22
C ALA A 309 19.22 10.41 -10.39
N PRO A 310 19.28 11.60 -11.02
CA PRO A 310 19.10 12.88 -10.35
C PRO A 310 17.78 12.98 -9.57
N ASP A 311 17.79 13.70 -8.44
CA ASP A 311 16.66 13.88 -7.55
C ASP A 311 15.39 14.39 -8.25
N LEU A 312 15.53 15.27 -9.23
CA LEU A 312 14.39 15.80 -9.97
C LEU A 312 13.60 14.70 -10.71
N ILE A 313 14.31 13.74 -11.30
CA ILE A 313 13.70 12.62 -12.04
C ILE A 313 13.06 11.64 -11.04
N THR A 314 13.76 11.30 -9.96
CA THR A 314 13.25 10.38 -8.94
C THR A 314 12.05 10.96 -8.21
N LYS A 315 12.02 12.26 -7.89
CA LYS A 315 10.85 12.94 -7.32
C LYS A 315 9.64 12.85 -8.24
N ASN A 316 9.82 13.15 -9.54
CA ASN A 316 8.69 13.05 -10.48
C ASN A 316 8.13 11.64 -10.56
N GLU A 317 8.98 10.60 -10.57
CA GLU A 317 8.53 9.22 -10.62
C GLU A 317 7.88 8.77 -9.28
N LYS A 318 8.38 9.25 -8.12
CA LYS A 318 7.71 9.06 -6.81
C LYS A 318 6.29 9.66 -6.82
N ARG A 319 6.12 10.88 -7.35
CA ARG A 319 4.80 11.52 -7.50
C ARG A 319 3.88 10.72 -8.39
N LEU A 320 4.38 10.21 -9.53
CA LEU A 320 3.59 9.38 -10.45
C LEU A 320 3.21 8.02 -9.83
N LEU A 321 4.08 7.45 -8.97
CA LEU A 321 3.78 6.24 -8.21
C LEU A 321 2.66 6.51 -7.19
N GLN A 322 2.73 7.59 -6.42
CA GLN A 322 1.67 8.02 -5.50
C GLN A 322 0.34 8.18 -6.25
N GLU A 323 0.33 8.85 -7.39
CA GLU A 323 -0.86 9.04 -8.21
C GLU A 323 -1.43 7.71 -8.76
N ALA A 324 -0.58 6.74 -9.11
CA ALA A 324 -1.03 5.43 -9.58
C ALA A 324 -1.70 4.62 -8.45
N VAL A 325 -1.16 4.69 -7.23
CA VAL A 325 -1.76 4.04 -6.06
C VAL A 325 -3.06 4.73 -5.65
N ASP A 326 -3.13 6.05 -5.69
CA ASP A 326 -4.37 6.81 -5.45
C ASP A 326 -5.49 6.35 -6.39
N ALA A 327 -5.17 6.13 -7.68
CA ALA A 327 -6.13 5.66 -8.65
C ALA A 327 -6.63 4.23 -8.38
N LEU A 328 -5.76 3.35 -7.86
CA LEU A 328 -6.15 2.00 -7.47
C LEU A 328 -7.14 2.02 -6.29
N ILE A 329 -6.85 2.83 -5.28
CA ILE A 329 -7.65 2.89 -4.05
C ILE A 329 -8.95 3.64 -4.30
N ASP A 330 -8.88 4.88 -4.81
CA ASP A 330 -10.05 5.72 -5.11
C ASP A 330 -9.81 6.68 -6.29
N ASN A 331 -10.17 6.25 -7.48
CA ASN A 331 -10.03 7.05 -8.70
C ASN A 331 -10.98 8.26 -8.73
N SER A 332 -12.06 8.25 -7.95
CA SER A 332 -13.04 9.34 -7.92
C SER A 332 -12.53 10.60 -7.19
N LYS A 333 -11.57 10.43 -6.27
CA LYS A 333 -10.97 11.52 -5.48
C LYS A 333 -9.86 12.29 -6.21
N ARG A 334 -9.51 11.87 -7.41
CA ARG A 334 -8.48 12.53 -8.22
C ARG A 334 -9.06 13.69 -9.02
N ASN A 335 -8.30 14.78 -9.12
CA ASN A 335 -8.64 15.91 -9.98
C ASN A 335 -8.73 15.49 -11.45
N LYS A 336 -7.76 14.66 -11.91
CA LYS A 336 -7.75 14.05 -13.23
C LYS A 336 -7.86 12.53 -13.07
N LYS A 337 -9.05 11.99 -13.36
CA LYS A 337 -9.33 10.56 -13.25
C LYS A 337 -8.53 9.77 -14.29
N VAL A 338 -8.04 8.60 -13.88
CA VAL A 338 -7.45 7.64 -14.82
C VAL A 338 -8.60 7.02 -15.64
N ALA A 339 -8.51 7.14 -16.94
CA ALA A 339 -9.54 6.65 -17.87
C ALA A 339 -8.93 5.73 -18.93
N GLN A 340 -9.76 4.89 -19.52
CA GLN A 340 -9.52 4.12 -20.74
C GLN A 340 -9.97 4.93 -21.98
N GLU A 341 -9.90 4.29 -23.14
CA GLU A 341 -10.48 4.82 -24.38
C GLU A 341 -11.91 5.34 -24.16
N LYS A 342 -12.29 6.40 -24.88
CA LYS A 342 -13.59 7.09 -24.76
C LYS A 342 -13.84 7.76 -23.41
N ASN A 343 -12.78 8.17 -22.67
CA ASN A 343 -12.89 8.89 -21.41
C ASN A 343 -13.66 8.16 -20.29
N ARG A 344 -13.88 6.84 -20.40
CA ARG A 344 -14.46 6.05 -19.31
C ARG A 344 -13.48 5.93 -18.15
N PRO A 345 -13.78 6.48 -16.95
CA PRO A 345 -12.90 6.33 -15.80
C PRO A 345 -12.80 4.87 -15.37
N LEU A 346 -11.59 4.42 -15.00
CA LEU A 346 -11.38 3.06 -14.51
C LEU A 346 -11.99 2.90 -13.11
N LYS A 347 -12.63 1.75 -12.89
CA LYS A 347 -13.26 1.38 -11.62
C LYS A 347 -12.20 0.99 -10.59
N SER A 348 -12.13 1.74 -9.49
CA SER A 348 -11.17 1.55 -8.39
C SER A 348 -11.66 0.55 -7.35
N LEU A 349 -10.81 0.19 -6.37
CA LEU A 349 -11.20 -0.66 -5.24
C LEU A 349 -12.36 -0.04 -4.44
N SER A 350 -12.33 1.27 -4.19
CA SER A 350 -13.43 1.97 -3.51
C SER A 350 -14.75 1.84 -4.26
N ASP A 351 -14.72 1.86 -5.60
CA ASP A 351 -15.93 1.74 -6.41
C ASP A 351 -16.53 0.32 -6.39
N ILE A 352 -15.68 -0.70 -6.17
CA ILE A 352 -16.13 -2.08 -5.97
C ILE A 352 -16.80 -2.27 -4.61
N LEU A 353 -16.38 -1.54 -3.60
CA LEU A 353 -16.91 -1.65 -2.24
C LEU A 353 -18.17 -0.83 -2.03
N ARG A 354 -18.26 0.35 -2.69
CA ARG A 354 -19.35 1.33 -2.55
C ARG A 354 -20.57 1.02 -3.40
N GLY A 355 -21.69 1.65 -3.01
CA GLY A 355 -22.91 1.75 -3.78
C GLY A 355 -23.82 0.53 -3.67
N LYS A 356 -24.91 0.55 -4.45
CA LYS A 356 -25.97 -0.47 -4.42
C LYS A 356 -25.47 -1.85 -4.84
N GLN A 357 -24.55 -1.89 -5.80
CA GLN A 357 -23.92 -3.11 -6.31
C GLN A 357 -22.54 -3.37 -5.71
N GLY A 358 -22.14 -2.60 -4.67
CA GLY A 358 -20.87 -2.76 -3.99
C GLY A 358 -20.90 -3.95 -3.02
N ARG A 359 -19.70 -4.46 -2.67
CA ARG A 359 -19.53 -5.66 -1.81
C ARG A 359 -20.24 -5.53 -0.46
N PHE A 360 -20.15 -4.38 0.21
CA PHE A 360 -20.79 -4.19 1.50
C PHE A 360 -22.31 -4.35 1.41
N ARG A 361 -22.94 -3.68 0.46
CA ARG A 361 -24.40 -3.65 0.36
C ARG A 361 -24.99 -4.89 -0.31
N GLN A 362 -24.32 -5.45 -1.32
CA GLN A 362 -24.83 -6.57 -2.11
C GLN A 362 -24.46 -7.94 -1.54
N ASN A 363 -23.24 -8.11 -1.03
CA ASN A 363 -22.70 -9.42 -0.68
C ASN A 363 -22.51 -9.64 0.84
N LEU A 364 -22.30 -8.59 1.64
CA LEU A 364 -22.07 -8.69 3.09
C LEU A 364 -23.33 -8.38 3.89
N LEU A 365 -24.01 -7.26 3.64
CA LEU A 365 -25.28 -6.91 4.26
C LEU A 365 -26.48 -7.55 3.54
N GLY A 366 -26.35 -7.78 2.25
CA GLY A 366 -27.31 -8.53 1.43
C GLY A 366 -27.06 -10.05 1.53
N LYS A 367 -28.05 -10.84 1.05
CA LYS A 367 -27.98 -12.30 1.02
C LYS A 367 -27.46 -12.89 -0.30
N ARG A 368 -27.11 -12.03 -1.27
CA ARG A 368 -26.54 -12.49 -2.54
C ARG A 368 -25.06 -12.75 -2.35
N VAL A 369 -24.69 -13.99 -2.16
CA VAL A 369 -23.33 -14.49 -2.07
C VAL A 369 -23.07 -15.47 -3.19
N ASP A 370 -21.84 -15.47 -3.68
CA ASP A 370 -21.39 -16.43 -4.69
C ASP A 370 -21.07 -17.78 -4.06
#